data_aff14850dd4ccfd54644ca98ef13c964
#
_entry.id   aff14850dd4ccfd54644ca98ef13c964
#
_cell.length_a   1.000
_cell.length_b   1.000
_cell.length_c   1.000
_cell.angle_alpha   90.00
_cell.angle_beta   90.00
_cell.angle_gamma   90.00
#
_symmetry.space_group_name_H-M   'P 1'
#
loop_
_entity.id
_entity.type
_entity.pdbx_description
1 polymer ?
#
loop_
_entity_poly.entity_id
_entity_poly.type
_entity_poly.pdbx_seq_one_letter_code
_entity_poly.pdbx_strand_id
1 'polypeptide(L)'
;MKRLISVTLLTAASLWMSACGGPAANNAPANNSNANTAKPTAAAPTVDALLAMEKAANEAWIKGDTKHFEGMLDDKFVSYEGGTRMTKAEMIKMLGSAKCEVKEGWKLEEPQLAKINDDTYAMTYKTTMDGNCTMDGKSMKMPSPTRASSVWIRSGDTWKGVFHAETPIIDPKAAPAAPAAPPAKEEPKKGEAKKEEPKKDDKAAANSNSNAAPAAPAKPTPSANTEALTKAHNAGWEAFKARDAKYFEANLASGFAFVDPIGGYHGSKADAIKTWTETMKCEGITKVSFTDTFSTAISPTVEMLTGKGTADGKCDGQANGPLFQTAIYVKEGDAWKLAFMFEAMPMPGA
;
A
#
# COMPACT_ATOMS: atom_id res chain seq x y z
N MET A 1 3.52 -55.54 -20.72
CA MET A 1 4.73 -56.06 -20.02
C MET A 1 4.76 -55.41 -18.64
N LYS A 2 4.49 -56.21 -17.63
CA LYS A 2 4.50 -55.84 -16.20
C LYS A 2 5.93 -55.88 -15.71
N ARG A 3 6.41 -54.88 -15.00
CA ARG A 3 7.58 -55.01 -14.09
C ARG A 3 7.24 -54.39 -12.74
N LEU A 4 7.04 -55.29 -11.77
CA LEU A 4 7.11 -55.04 -10.34
C LEU A 4 8.57 -54.78 -9.98
N ILE A 5 8.83 -53.82 -9.09
CA ILE A 5 10.05 -53.77 -8.31
C ILE A 5 9.68 -53.51 -6.84
N SER A 6 10.22 -54.41 -6.03
CA SER A 6 9.93 -54.65 -4.61
C SER A 6 10.49 -53.59 -3.68
N VAL A 7 9.74 -53.45 -2.58
CA VAL A 7 10.07 -52.72 -1.34
C VAL A 7 11.12 -53.51 -0.54
N THR A 8 12.09 -52.84 0.02
CA THR A 8 12.94 -53.38 1.10
C THR A 8 12.92 -52.42 2.29
N LEU A 9 12.20 -52.84 3.35
CA LEU A 9 12.33 -52.26 4.70
C LEU A 9 13.68 -52.66 5.31
N LEU A 10 14.37 -51.72 5.93
CA LEU A 10 15.43 -51.97 6.90
C LEU A 10 15.12 -51.29 8.21
N THR A 11 14.73 -52.08 9.19
CA THR A 11 14.62 -51.74 10.61
C THR A 11 16.03 -51.89 11.26
N ALA A 12 16.48 -50.88 11.99
CA ALA A 12 17.60 -51.05 12.92
C ALA A 12 17.20 -50.50 14.30
N ALA A 13 17.04 -51.43 15.23
CA ALA A 13 16.91 -51.19 16.66
C ALA A 13 18.31 -51.06 17.27
N SER A 14 18.55 -50.16 18.17
CA SER A 14 19.77 -50.09 18.98
C SER A 14 19.44 -49.76 20.43
N LEU A 15 19.95 -50.64 21.24
CA LEU A 15 19.75 -50.89 22.68
C LEU A 15 20.23 -49.76 23.60
N TRP A 16 19.60 -49.72 24.74
CA TRP A 16 19.90 -49.01 25.97
C TRP A 16 21.18 -49.56 26.65
N MET A 17 21.99 -48.66 27.23
CA MET A 17 22.83 -48.97 28.40
C MET A 17 22.68 -47.86 29.43
N SER A 18 22.13 -48.23 30.58
CA SER A 18 22.20 -47.49 31.85
C SER A 18 23.58 -47.69 32.48
N ALA A 19 24.17 -46.62 32.98
CA ALA A 19 25.27 -46.71 33.98
C ALA A 19 25.01 -45.69 35.07
N CYS A 20 24.74 -46.17 36.29
CA CYS A 20 24.74 -45.44 37.55
C CYS A 20 26.18 -45.15 37.98
N GLY A 21 26.47 -43.96 38.46
CA GLY A 21 27.70 -43.60 39.17
C GLY A 21 27.49 -42.29 39.94
N GLY A 22 27.58 -42.36 41.24
CA GLY A 22 27.23 -41.33 42.23
C GLY A 22 28.24 -40.20 42.41
N PRO A 23 28.22 -39.41 43.48
CA PRO A 23 28.30 -37.96 43.42
C PRO A 23 29.72 -37.41 43.66
N ALA A 24 30.07 -36.33 42.95
CA ALA A 24 31.15 -35.44 43.33
C ALA A 24 30.63 -33.99 43.22
N ALA A 25 30.55 -33.34 44.34
CA ALA A 25 30.30 -31.91 44.47
C ALA A 25 31.52 -31.15 43.95
N ASN A 26 31.33 -30.31 42.94
CA ASN A 26 32.23 -29.22 42.63
C ASN A 26 31.45 -27.96 42.26
N ASN A 27 31.60 -26.96 43.16
CA ASN A 27 31.16 -25.60 42.98
C ASN A 27 31.85 -24.99 41.71
N ALA A 28 31.14 -24.83 40.63
CA ALA A 28 31.51 -23.97 39.52
C ALA A 28 30.56 -22.75 39.47
N PRO A 29 31.08 -21.55 39.17
CA PRO A 29 30.27 -20.33 39.21
C PRO A 29 29.15 -20.41 38.16
N ALA A 30 27.95 -19.96 38.55
CA ALA A 30 26.80 -19.85 37.69
C ALA A 30 27.13 -18.94 36.47
N ASN A 31 27.42 -19.56 35.36
CA ASN A 31 27.48 -18.87 34.08
C ASN A 31 26.06 -18.51 33.70
N ASN A 32 25.73 -17.25 33.92
CA ASN A 32 24.47 -16.65 33.55
C ASN A 32 24.42 -16.56 32.01
N SER A 33 24.20 -17.70 31.36
CA SER A 33 23.90 -17.77 29.94
C SER A 33 22.51 -17.17 29.79
N ASN A 34 22.47 -15.86 29.56
CA ASN A 34 21.31 -15.19 29.02
C ASN A 34 21.09 -15.76 27.61
N ALA A 35 20.51 -16.96 27.56
CA ALA A 35 19.98 -17.51 26.31
C ALA A 35 18.84 -16.59 25.89
N ASN A 36 19.20 -15.62 25.07
CA ASN A 36 18.26 -14.81 24.32
C ASN A 36 17.56 -15.81 23.37
N THR A 37 16.54 -16.51 23.90
CA THR A 37 15.66 -17.34 23.10
C THR A 37 14.93 -16.40 22.17
N ALA A 38 15.46 -16.23 20.97
CA ALA A 38 14.76 -15.53 19.90
C ALA A 38 13.35 -16.15 19.82
N LYS A 39 12.33 -15.33 20.07
CA LYS A 39 10.92 -15.75 19.91
C LYS A 39 10.82 -16.37 18.52
N PRO A 40 10.25 -17.58 18.36
CA PRO A 40 10.09 -18.20 17.05
C PRO A 40 9.46 -17.18 16.11
N THR A 41 10.15 -16.86 15.02
CA THR A 41 9.59 -15.96 14.00
C THR A 41 8.33 -16.65 13.45
N ALA A 42 7.16 -16.07 13.66
CA ALA A 42 5.92 -16.63 13.14
C ALA A 42 6.05 -16.80 11.61
N ALA A 43 5.45 -17.88 11.07
CA ALA A 43 5.56 -18.19 9.65
C ALA A 43 5.12 -17.01 8.75
N ALA A 44 5.77 -16.88 7.59
CA ALA A 44 5.33 -15.95 6.56
C ALA A 44 3.88 -16.27 6.14
N PRO A 45 3.06 -15.27 5.72
CA PRO A 45 1.71 -15.53 5.26
C PRO A 45 1.77 -16.27 3.92
N THR A 46 0.82 -17.16 3.68
CA THR A 46 0.64 -17.74 2.36
C THR A 46 -0.22 -16.81 1.49
N VAL A 47 -0.09 -16.93 0.17
CA VAL A 47 -0.97 -16.26 -0.80
C VAL A 47 -2.43 -16.52 -0.48
N ASP A 48 -2.79 -17.80 -0.24
CA ASP A 48 -4.17 -18.22 0.04
C ASP A 48 -4.70 -17.62 1.35
N ALA A 49 -3.86 -17.51 2.39
CA ALA A 49 -4.27 -16.94 3.66
C ALA A 49 -4.63 -15.44 3.53
N LEU A 50 -3.79 -14.65 2.84
CA LEU A 50 -4.08 -13.25 2.62
C LEU A 50 -5.22 -13.05 1.62
N LEU A 51 -5.31 -13.86 0.57
CA LEU A 51 -6.44 -13.82 -0.37
C LEU A 51 -7.78 -14.12 0.32
N ALA A 52 -7.79 -15.04 1.29
CA ALA A 52 -8.98 -15.30 2.10
C ALA A 52 -9.39 -14.09 2.95
N MET A 53 -8.42 -13.32 3.47
CA MET A 53 -8.69 -12.07 4.18
C MET A 53 -9.25 -10.98 3.24
N GLU A 54 -8.69 -10.84 2.02
CA GLU A 54 -9.22 -9.95 0.99
C GLU A 54 -10.65 -10.33 0.59
N LYS A 55 -10.93 -11.62 0.44
CA LYS A 55 -12.28 -12.10 0.14
C LYS A 55 -13.25 -11.75 1.26
N ALA A 56 -12.87 -11.98 2.51
CA ALA A 56 -13.69 -11.62 3.68
C ALA A 56 -13.94 -10.09 3.76
N ALA A 57 -12.93 -9.27 3.42
CA ALA A 57 -13.08 -7.82 3.34
C ALA A 57 -14.07 -7.39 2.26
N ASN A 58 -14.00 -7.99 1.06
CA ASN A 58 -14.97 -7.72 -0.01
C ASN A 58 -16.39 -8.15 0.38
N GLU A 59 -16.55 -9.30 1.02
CA GLU A 59 -17.85 -9.75 1.54
C GLU A 59 -18.40 -8.81 2.61
N ALA A 60 -17.55 -8.34 3.53
CA ALA A 60 -17.92 -7.37 4.55
C ALA A 60 -18.35 -6.02 3.94
N TRP A 61 -17.60 -5.53 2.95
CA TRP A 61 -17.92 -4.31 2.22
C TRP A 61 -19.27 -4.41 1.50
N ILE A 62 -19.53 -5.49 0.77
CA ILE A 62 -20.81 -5.72 0.09
C ILE A 62 -21.98 -5.71 1.09
N LYS A 63 -21.76 -6.22 2.31
CA LYS A 63 -22.77 -6.27 3.38
C LYS A 63 -22.86 -4.99 4.22
N GLY A 64 -21.93 -4.03 4.03
CA GLY A 64 -21.82 -2.83 4.87
C GLY A 64 -21.38 -3.14 6.32
N ASP A 65 -20.65 -4.25 6.53
CA ASP A 65 -20.14 -4.66 7.83
C ASP A 65 -18.87 -3.86 8.21
N THR A 66 -19.06 -2.70 8.80
CA THR A 66 -17.96 -1.83 9.24
C THR A 66 -17.14 -2.41 10.39
N LYS A 67 -17.72 -3.30 11.22
CA LYS A 67 -17.02 -3.94 12.33
C LYS A 67 -15.88 -4.84 11.85
N HIS A 68 -16.05 -5.47 10.70
CA HIS A 68 -14.99 -6.25 10.08
C HIS A 68 -13.74 -5.38 9.85
N PHE A 69 -13.92 -4.18 9.29
CA PHE A 69 -12.83 -3.25 8.99
C PHE A 69 -12.21 -2.64 10.26
N GLU A 70 -12.98 -2.41 11.33
CA GLU A 70 -12.43 -2.01 12.63
C GLU A 70 -11.39 -3.02 13.14
N GLY A 71 -11.68 -4.32 12.97
CA GLY A 71 -10.79 -5.42 13.36
C GLY A 71 -9.63 -5.65 12.40
N MET A 72 -9.85 -5.51 11.10
CA MET A 72 -8.90 -5.85 10.03
C MET A 72 -7.86 -4.76 9.79
N LEU A 73 -8.25 -3.49 9.81
CA LEU A 73 -7.34 -2.38 9.52
C LEU A 73 -6.48 -2.03 10.74
N ASP A 74 -5.23 -1.73 10.50
CA ASP A 74 -4.33 -1.16 11.50
C ASP A 74 -4.62 0.34 11.70
N ASP A 75 -4.24 0.89 12.85
CA ASP A 75 -4.44 2.32 13.14
C ASP A 75 -3.58 3.23 12.25
N LYS A 76 -2.55 2.67 11.61
CA LYS A 76 -1.69 3.35 10.62
C LYS A 76 -2.23 3.28 9.19
N PHE A 77 -3.44 2.73 9.01
CA PHE A 77 -4.04 2.60 7.68
C PHE A 77 -4.19 3.96 7.00
N VAL A 78 -3.74 4.01 5.75
CA VAL A 78 -3.99 5.13 4.82
C VAL A 78 -4.36 4.55 3.47
N SER A 79 -5.45 5.04 2.87
CA SER A 79 -5.67 4.94 1.44
C SER A 79 -5.38 6.28 0.76
N TYR A 80 -5.07 6.25 -0.52
CA TYR A 80 -4.83 7.44 -1.32
C TYR A 80 -5.47 7.26 -2.69
N GLU A 81 -6.70 7.74 -2.82
CA GLU A 81 -7.51 7.55 -4.02
C GLU A 81 -8.06 8.90 -4.49
N GLY A 82 -8.01 9.14 -5.80
CA GLY A 82 -8.50 10.39 -6.39
C GLY A 82 -7.84 11.66 -5.83
N GLY A 83 -6.62 11.56 -5.25
CA GLY A 83 -5.94 12.66 -4.58
C GLY A 83 -6.39 12.90 -3.13
N THR A 84 -7.27 12.07 -2.60
CA THR A 84 -7.73 12.16 -1.21
C THR A 84 -7.07 11.07 -0.37
N ARG A 85 -6.50 11.46 0.76
CA ARG A 85 -5.99 10.53 1.78
C ARG A 85 -7.08 10.28 2.79
N MET A 86 -7.33 9.00 3.09
CA MET A 86 -8.28 8.60 4.11
C MET A 86 -7.57 7.78 5.18
N THR A 87 -7.81 8.14 6.43
CA THR A 87 -7.43 7.36 7.61
C THR A 87 -8.35 6.16 7.76
N LYS A 88 -8.00 5.21 8.65
CA LYS A 88 -8.88 4.10 9.05
C LYS A 88 -10.29 4.57 9.41
N ALA A 89 -10.41 5.61 10.25
CA ALA A 89 -11.72 6.11 10.68
C ALA A 89 -12.55 6.70 9.53
N GLU A 90 -11.90 7.45 8.62
CA GLU A 90 -12.57 8.01 7.43
C GLU A 90 -12.96 6.91 6.45
N MET A 91 -12.09 5.91 6.24
CA MET A 91 -12.41 4.75 5.41
C MET A 91 -13.61 3.98 5.96
N ILE A 92 -13.63 3.65 7.25
CA ILE A 92 -14.75 2.94 7.90
C ILE A 92 -16.05 3.76 7.78
N LYS A 93 -15.99 5.08 7.97
CA LYS A 93 -17.15 5.96 7.79
C LYS A 93 -17.64 5.94 6.35
N MET A 94 -16.76 6.03 5.37
CA MET A 94 -17.08 5.97 3.94
C MET A 94 -17.74 4.63 3.59
N LEU A 95 -17.13 3.51 4.01
CA LEU A 95 -17.67 2.17 3.78
C LEU A 95 -19.08 2.00 4.40
N GLY A 96 -19.31 2.55 5.60
CA GLY A 96 -20.61 2.49 6.27
C GLY A 96 -21.68 3.37 5.62
N SER A 97 -21.31 4.40 4.86
CA SER A 97 -22.25 5.25 4.11
C SER A 97 -22.57 4.71 2.71
N ALA A 98 -21.71 3.87 2.15
CA ALA A 98 -21.89 3.28 0.84
C ALA A 98 -22.95 2.18 0.87
N LYS A 99 -23.83 2.15 -0.15
CA LYS A 99 -24.76 1.05 -0.39
C LYS A 99 -24.44 0.45 -1.75
N CYS A 100 -23.88 -0.76 -1.73
CA CYS A 100 -23.46 -1.43 -2.94
C CYS A 100 -24.35 -2.63 -3.23
N GLU A 101 -24.82 -2.72 -4.47
CA GLU A 101 -25.56 -3.86 -5.00
C GLU A 101 -24.63 -4.58 -5.97
N VAL A 102 -24.05 -5.68 -5.54
CA VAL A 102 -23.13 -6.50 -6.31
C VAL A 102 -23.82 -7.81 -6.67
N LYS A 103 -23.78 -8.17 -7.96
CA LYS A 103 -24.33 -9.45 -8.44
C LYS A 103 -23.47 -10.61 -7.94
N GLU A 104 -24.13 -11.77 -7.78
CA GLU A 104 -23.43 -13.02 -7.50
C GLU A 104 -22.39 -13.35 -8.58
N GLY A 105 -21.36 -14.12 -8.19
CA GLY A 105 -20.32 -14.57 -9.10
C GLY A 105 -19.12 -13.62 -9.23
N TRP A 106 -19.00 -12.62 -8.35
CA TRP A 106 -17.77 -11.82 -8.28
C TRP A 106 -16.56 -12.70 -7.91
N LYS A 107 -15.37 -12.28 -8.35
CA LYS A 107 -14.16 -13.06 -8.21
C LYS A 107 -12.96 -12.23 -7.83
N LEU A 108 -12.06 -12.83 -7.05
CA LEU A 108 -10.69 -12.38 -6.86
C LEU A 108 -9.78 -13.42 -7.55
N GLU A 109 -9.01 -12.98 -8.53
CA GLU A 109 -8.23 -13.84 -9.41
C GLU A 109 -6.78 -13.34 -9.51
N GLU A 110 -5.88 -14.17 -10.03
CA GLU A 110 -4.47 -13.78 -10.27
C GLU A 110 -3.75 -13.24 -9.05
N PRO A 111 -3.85 -13.88 -7.86
CA PRO A 111 -3.20 -13.34 -6.66
C PRO A 111 -1.68 -13.36 -6.79
N GLN A 112 -1.05 -12.25 -6.36
CA GLN A 112 0.38 -12.06 -6.34
C GLN A 112 0.80 -11.57 -4.96
N LEU A 113 1.92 -12.05 -4.44
CA LEU A 113 2.44 -11.67 -3.13
C LEU A 113 3.87 -11.17 -3.27
N ALA A 114 4.10 -9.91 -2.96
CA ALA A 114 5.43 -9.31 -2.90
C ALA A 114 5.86 -9.15 -1.43
N LYS A 115 7.01 -9.72 -1.09
CA LYS A 115 7.61 -9.60 0.24
C LYS A 115 8.37 -8.28 0.33
N ILE A 116 7.98 -7.41 1.27
CA ILE A 116 8.68 -6.17 1.59
C ILE A 116 9.74 -6.46 2.66
N ASN A 117 9.35 -7.12 3.74
CA ASN A 117 10.24 -7.71 4.75
C ASN A 117 9.51 -8.89 5.43
N ASP A 118 10.05 -9.43 6.54
CA ASP A 118 9.46 -10.61 7.22
C ASP A 118 8.09 -10.33 7.83
N ASP A 119 7.78 -9.07 8.13
CA ASP A 119 6.54 -8.64 8.79
C ASP A 119 5.65 -7.75 7.90
N THR A 120 6.00 -7.57 6.62
CA THR A 120 5.24 -6.70 5.71
C THR A 120 5.19 -7.30 4.30
N TYR A 121 3.99 -7.40 3.74
CA TYR A 121 3.74 -7.97 2.41
C TYR A 121 2.74 -7.11 1.64
N ALA A 122 2.93 -6.98 0.33
CA ALA A 122 1.94 -6.44 -0.58
C ALA A 122 1.24 -7.60 -1.30
N MET A 123 -0.10 -7.64 -1.18
CA MET A 123 -0.98 -8.57 -1.89
C MET A 123 -1.62 -7.83 -3.06
N THR A 124 -1.50 -8.35 -4.26
CA THR A 124 -2.13 -7.80 -5.46
C THR A 124 -3.00 -8.87 -6.11
N TYR A 125 -4.19 -8.50 -6.59
CA TYR A 125 -5.11 -9.42 -7.26
C TYR A 125 -6.01 -8.68 -8.26
N LYS A 126 -6.64 -9.42 -9.15
CA LYS A 126 -7.66 -8.91 -10.06
C LYS A 126 -9.03 -9.12 -9.47
N THR A 127 -9.83 -8.05 -9.43
CA THR A 127 -11.23 -8.11 -9.01
C THR A 127 -12.14 -8.02 -10.23
N THR A 128 -13.13 -8.90 -10.30
CA THR A 128 -14.19 -8.83 -11.30
C THR A 128 -15.53 -8.80 -10.56
N MET A 129 -16.24 -7.67 -10.62
CA MET A 129 -17.53 -7.45 -9.98
C MET A 129 -18.48 -6.74 -10.93
N ASP A 130 -19.75 -7.13 -10.99
CA ASP A 130 -20.81 -6.37 -11.67
C ASP A 130 -21.77 -5.83 -10.62
N GLY A 131 -21.78 -4.52 -10.46
CA GLY A 131 -22.58 -3.88 -9.43
C GLY A 131 -22.58 -2.36 -9.55
N ASN A 132 -23.40 -1.76 -8.69
CA ASN A 132 -23.47 -0.31 -8.52
C ASN A 132 -23.31 0.02 -7.04
N CYS A 133 -22.62 1.10 -6.74
CA CYS A 133 -22.57 1.66 -5.39
C CYS A 133 -23.23 3.03 -5.36
N THR A 134 -24.03 3.27 -4.34
CA THR A 134 -24.65 4.58 -4.06
C THR A 134 -23.92 5.20 -2.87
N MET A 135 -23.32 6.37 -3.11
CA MET A 135 -22.71 7.22 -2.09
C MET A 135 -23.28 8.62 -2.21
N ASP A 136 -23.66 9.24 -1.11
CA ASP A 136 -24.26 10.59 -1.07
C ASP A 136 -25.44 10.77 -2.06
N GLY A 137 -26.25 9.71 -2.21
CA GLY A 137 -27.40 9.69 -3.11
C GLY A 137 -27.09 9.55 -4.60
N LYS A 138 -25.80 9.44 -4.98
CA LYS A 138 -25.37 9.22 -6.37
C LYS A 138 -25.03 7.76 -6.57
N SER A 139 -25.73 7.10 -7.51
CA SER A 139 -25.39 5.74 -7.92
C SER A 139 -24.35 5.77 -9.03
N MET A 140 -23.28 4.98 -8.84
CA MET A 140 -22.18 4.82 -9.80
C MET A 140 -21.98 3.34 -10.09
N LYS A 141 -21.78 3.01 -11.37
CA LYS A 141 -21.36 1.68 -11.75
C LYS A 141 -19.91 1.44 -11.30
N MET A 142 -19.67 0.30 -10.69
CA MET A 142 -18.32 -0.10 -10.29
C MET A 142 -17.43 -0.35 -11.52
N PRO A 143 -16.20 0.16 -11.56
CA PRO A 143 -15.25 -0.25 -12.57
C PRO A 143 -14.97 -1.76 -12.43
N SER A 144 -14.89 -2.45 -13.56
CA SER A 144 -14.59 -3.91 -13.59
C SER A 144 -14.09 -4.30 -14.96
N PRO A 145 -12.99 -5.07 -15.07
CA PRO A 145 -12.15 -5.54 -13.94
C PRO A 145 -11.26 -4.44 -13.35
N THR A 146 -10.86 -4.62 -12.07
CA THR A 146 -9.87 -3.76 -11.40
C THR A 146 -8.65 -4.56 -10.96
N ARG A 147 -7.51 -3.90 -10.82
CA ARG A 147 -6.34 -4.40 -10.09
C ARG A 147 -6.36 -3.78 -8.69
N ALA A 148 -6.52 -4.63 -7.69
CA ALA A 148 -6.51 -4.23 -6.28
C ALA A 148 -5.16 -4.58 -5.65
N SER A 149 -4.71 -3.76 -4.70
CA SER A 149 -3.55 -4.07 -3.89
C SER A 149 -3.77 -3.64 -2.44
N SER A 150 -3.34 -4.50 -1.52
CA SER A 150 -3.31 -4.22 -0.08
C SER A 150 -1.92 -4.46 0.46
N VAL A 151 -1.50 -3.63 1.43
CA VAL A 151 -0.29 -3.88 2.22
C VAL A 151 -0.70 -4.38 3.59
N TRP A 152 -0.15 -5.52 3.96
CA TRP A 152 -0.41 -6.25 5.19
C TRP A 152 0.80 -6.22 6.10
N ILE A 153 0.60 -5.93 7.37
CA ILE A 153 1.64 -5.99 8.40
C ILE A 153 1.30 -7.02 9.46
N ARG A 154 2.33 -7.62 10.04
CA ARG A 154 2.17 -8.51 11.18
C ARG A 154 1.81 -7.71 12.43
N SER A 155 0.78 -8.16 13.15
CA SER A 155 0.33 -7.60 14.41
C SER A 155 0.11 -8.75 15.41
N GLY A 156 1.14 -9.06 16.20
CA GLY A 156 1.15 -10.27 17.02
C GLY A 156 1.14 -11.53 16.16
N ASP A 157 0.12 -12.37 16.34
CA ASP A 157 -0.07 -13.62 15.59
C ASP A 157 -1.04 -13.47 14.39
N THR A 158 -1.43 -12.23 14.05
CA THR A 158 -2.37 -11.92 12.97
C THR A 158 -1.76 -10.91 11.98
N TRP A 159 -2.49 -10.66 10.91
CA TRP A 159 -2.16 -9.67 9.87
C TRP A 159 -3.19 -8.54 9.89
N LYS A 160 -2.73 -7.30 9.68
CA LYS A 160 -3.56 -6.10 9.60
C LYS A 160 -3.27 -5.33 8.31
N GLY A 161 -4.31 -4.81 7.68
CA GLY A 161 -4.18 -3.96 6.49
C GLY A 161 -3.75 -2.54 6.87
N VAL A 162 -2.71 -2.02 6.19
CA VAL A 162 -2.25 -0.63 6.34
C VAL A 162 -2.47 0.22 5.10
N PHE A 163 -2.80 -0.42 3.98
CA PHE A 163 -3.09 0.20 2.69
C PHE A 163 -4.05 -0.66 1.90
N HIS A 164 -4.93 -0.03 1.13
CA HIS A 164 -5.71 -0.65 0.06
C HIS A 164 -5.99 0.40 -1.01
N ALA A 165 -5.89 0.00 -2.28
CA ALA A 165 -6.33 0.80 -3.41
C ALA A 165 -6.65 -0.10 -4.61
N GLU A 166 -7.46 0.45 -5.53
CA GLU A 166 -7.85 -0.19 -6.78
C GLU A 166 -7.63 0.74 -7.97
N THR A 167 -7.28 0.16 -9.11
CA THR A 167 -7.23 0.87 -10.41
C THR A 167 -7.90 0.00 -11.47
N PRO A 168 -8.67 0.59 -12.43
CA PRO A 168 -9.24 -0.17 -13.54
C PRO A 168 -8.16 -0.87 -14.36
N ILE A 169 -8.43 -2.10 -14.80
CA ILE A 169 -7.61 -2.77 -15.82
C ILE A 169 -8.09 -2.28 -17.19
N ILE A 170 -7.25 -1.51 -17.85
CA ILE A 170 -7.55 -0.86 -19.13
C ILE A 170 -6.69 -1.48 -20.24
N ASP A 171 -7.31 -1.87 -21.37
CA ASP A 171 -6.54 -2.22 -22.55
C ASP A 171 -5.82 -0.96 -23.06
N PRO A 172 -4.48 -0.96 -23.15
CA PRO A 172 -3.73 0.21 -23.61
C PRO A 172 -4.15 0.70 -25.02
N LYS A 173 -4.68 -0.19 -25.84
CA LYS A 173 -5.18 0.14 -27.18
C LYS A 173 -6.56 0.78 -27.18
N ALA A 174 -7.33 0.58 -26.11
CA ALA A 174 -8.67 1.14 -25.91
C ALA A 174 -8.68 2.34 -24.97
N ALA A 175 -7.54 2.69 -24.36
CA ALA A 175 -7.46 3.79 -23.40
C ALA A 175 -7.82 5.12 -24.09
N PRO A 176 -8.81 5.88 -23.59
CA PRO A 176 -9.03 7.25 -24.04
C PRO A 176 -7.80 8.09 -23.70
N ALA A 177 -7.46 9.03 -24.57
CA ALA A 177 -6.39 9.99 -24.28
C ALA A 177 -6.62 10.61 -22.89
N ALA A 178 -5.58 10.62 -22.06
CA ALA A 178 -5.67 11.23 -20.73
C ALA A 178 -6.25 12.66 -20.87
N PRO A 179 -7.18 13.10 -20.01
CA PRO A 179 -7.69 14.47 -20.05
C PRO A 179 -6.50 15.43 -20.02
N ALA A 180 -6.42 16.33 -21.01
CA ALA A 180 -5.39 17.36 -21.01
C ALA A 180 -5.42 18.08 -19.66
N ALA A 181 -4.26 18.22 -19.02
CA ALA A 181 -4.14 18.97 -17.79
C ALA A 181 -4.82 20.35 -17.97
N PRO A 182 -5.69 20.79 -17.03
CA PRO A 182 -6.28 22.10 -17.14
C PRO A 182 -5.14 23.13 -17.24
N PRO A 183 -5.27 24.15 -18.10
CA PRO A 183 -4.25 25.18 -18.23
C PRO A 183 -3.94 25.74 -16.84
N ALA A 184 -2.65 25.84 -16.51
CA ALA A 184 -2.19 26.38 -15.24
C ALA A 184 -2.91 27.72 -15.01
N LYS A 185 -3.73 27.81 -13.96
CA LYS A 185 -4.33 29.08 -13.55
C LYS A 185 -3.17 30.02 -13.24
N GLU A 186 -3.05 31.08 -14.03
CA GLU A 186 -2.15 32.20 -13.70
C GLU A 186 -2.41 32.62 -12.26
N GLU A 187 -1.34 32.68 -11.46
CA GLU A 187 -1.43 33.22 -10.09
C GLU A 187 -2.03 34.64 -10.14
N PRO A 188 -3.04 34.94 -9.33
CA PRO A 188 -3.56 36.29 -9.25
C PRO A 188 -2.46 37.22 -8.73
N LYS A 189 -2.14 38.23 -9.54
CA LYS A 189 -1.24 39.32 -9.15
C LYS A 189 -1.68 39.89 -7.81
N LYS A 190 -0.74 39.94 -6.87
CA LYS A 190 -0.83 40.54 -5.55
C LYS A 190 -1.48 41.93 -5.62
N GLY A 191 -2.75 42.04 -5.32
CA GLY A 191 -3.48 43.30 -5.11
C GLY A 191 -3.30 43.73 -3.66
N GLU A 192 -3.05 45.02 -3.48
CA GLU A 192 -2.74 45.70 -2.22
C GLU A 192 -3.81 45.43 -1.13
N ALA A 193 -3.32 45.19 0.07
CA ALA A 193 -4.08 45.02 1.28
C ALA A 193 -4.76 46.31 1.72
N LYS A 194 -6.08 46.35 1.69
CA LYS A 194 -6.88 47.38 2.36
C LYS A 194 -7.09 46.97 3.81
N LYS A 195 -6.57 47.76 4.72
CA LYS A 195 -6.68 47.66 6.16
C LYS A 195 -8.13 47.97 6.56
N GLU A 196 -8.88 47.03 7.15
CA GLU A 196 -10.11 47.32 7.90
C GLU A 196 -9.89 47.08 9.39
N GLU A 197 -10.28 48.08 10.19
CA GLU A 197 -10.21 48.13 11.65
C GLU A 197 -11.26 47.19 12.31
N PRO A 198 -11.01 46.68 13.54
CA PRO A 198 -11.92 45.77 14.24
C PRO A 198 -13.01 46.56 14.97
N LYS A 199 -14.29 46.21 14.72
CA LYS A 199 -15.40 46.61 15.57
C LYS A 199 -15.50 45.67 16.79
N LYS A 200 -15.52 46.30 17.95
CA LYS A 200 -15.87 45.75 19.27
C LYS A 200 -17.37 45.62 19.44
N ASP A 201 -17.69 44.76 20.42
CA ASP A 201 -18.94 44.58 21.18
C ASP A 201 -19.85 43.46 20.61
N ASP A 202 -20.29 42.44 21.38
CA ASP A 202 -20.90 42.49 22.69
C ASP A 202 -20.87 41.08 23.38
N LYS A 203 -20.91 41.13 24.72
CA LYS A 203 -21.05 40.02 25.63
C LYS A 203 -22.39 39.32 25.51
N ALA A 204 -22.39 38.02 25.36
CA ALA A 204 -23.53 37.18 25.75
C ALA A 204 -23.07 36.00 26.61
N ALA A 205 -23.81 35.78 27.65
CA ALA A 205 -23.49 34.98 28.82
C ALA A 205 -23.31 33.47 28.55
N ALA A 206 -22.39 32.90 29.33
CA ALA A 206 -22.13 31.48 29.41
C ALA A 206 -23.37 30.71 29.88
N ASN A 207 -23.77 29.71 29.10
CA ASN A 207 -24.55 28.60 29.62
C ASN A 207 -23.72 27.32 29.40
N SER A 208 -23.10 26.88 30.50
CA SER A 208 -22.28 25.68 30.55
C SER A 208 -23.20 24.45 30.61
N ASN A 209 -23.43 23.82 29.48
CA ASN A 209 -23.90 22.46 29.44
C ASN A 209 -22.84 21.62 28.71
N SER A 210 -21.94 21.02 29.50
CA SER A 210 -20.83 20.20 29.07
C SER A 210 -21.32 18.81 28.65
N ASN A 211 -21.84 18.71 27.44
CA ASN A 211 -21.73 17.49 26.65
C ASN A 211 -20.59 17.70 25.66
N ALA A 212 -19.37 17.36 26.09
CA ALA A 212 -18.23 17.35 25.22
C ALA A 212 -18.53 16.36 24.08
N ALA A 213 -18.80 16.89 22.89
CA ALA A 213 -18.77 16.07 21.68
C ALA A 213 -17.41 15.37 21.61
N PRO A 214 -17.34 14.10 21.16
CA PRO A 214 -16.06 13.43 20.96
C PRO A 214 -15.15 14.34 20.16
N ALA A 215 -13.93 14.58 20.66
CA ALA A 215 -12.95 15.39 19.95
C ALA A 215 -12.78 14.84 18.52
N ALA A 216 -12.86 15.71 17.53
CA ALA A 216 -12.59 15.32 16.15
C ALA A 216 -11.23 14.63 16.10
N PRO A 217 -11.09 13.49 15.37
CA PRO A 217 -9.84 12.78 15.29
C PRO A 217 -8.74 13.74 14.82
N ALA A 218 -7.61 13.74 15.53
CA ALA A 218 -6.48 14.59 15.17
C ALA A 218 -6.04 14.26 13.73
N LYS A 219 -5.79 15.30 12.93
CA LYS A 219 -5.25 15.08 11.57
C LYS A 219 -3.94 14.32 11.67
N PRO A 220 -3.73 13.30 10.82
CA PRO A 220 -2.49 12.55 10.84
C PRO A 220 -1.29 13.47 10.58
N THR A 221 -0.21 13.29 11.35
CA THR A 221 1.03 14.03 11.19
C THR A 221 1.97 13.23 10.28
N PRO A 222 2.59 13.88 9.27
CA PRO A 222 3.55 13.19 8.41
C PRO A 222 4.76 12.67 9.23
N SER A 223 5.33 11.55 8.80
CA SER A 223 6.55 10.98 9.40
C SER A 223 7.73 11.95 9.24
N ALA A 224 8.70 11.86 10.16
CA ALA A 224 9.96 12.60 10.08
C ALA A 224 10.77 12.29 8.82
N ASN A 225 10.52 11.15 8.15
CA ASN A 225 11.20 10.74 6.93
C ASN A 225 10.56 11.31 5.64
N THR A 226 9.43 12.04 5.73
CA THR A 226 8.67 12.52 4.56
C THR A 226 9.54 13.29 3.57
N GLU A 227 10.34 14.24 4.04
CA GLU A 227 11.20 15.05 3.16
C GLU A 227 12.26 14.20 2.45
N ALA A 228 12.94 13.32 3.19
CA ALA A 228 13.97 12.44 2.63
C ALA A 228 13.39 11.47 1.59
N LEU A 229 12.22 10.86 1.87
CA LEU A 229 11.54 9.96 0.95
C LEU A 229 10.99 10.70 -0.27
N THR A 230 10.45 11.91 -0.09
CA THR A 230 10.02 12.77 -1.21
C THR A 230 11.17 13.09 -2.14
N LYS A 231 12.34 13.43 -1.59
CA LYS A 231 13.55 13.67 -2.38
C LYS A 231 13.99 12.42 -3.15
N ALA A 232 14.00 11.26 -2.50
CA ALA A 232 14.34 9.99 -3.13
C ALA A 232 13.35 9.64 -4.26
N HIS A 233 12.06 9.87 -4.02
CA HIS A 233 11.02 9.59 -5.02
C HIS A 233 11.10 10.53 -6.23
N ASN A 234 11.35 11.82 -6.01
CA ASN A 234 11.62 12.78 -7.10
C ASN A 234 12.86 12.39 -7.92
N ALA A 235 13.92 11.89 -7.27
CA ALA A 235 15.09 11.37 -7.98
C ALA A 235 14.74 10.14 -8.84
N GLY A 236 13.79 9.30 -8.41
CA GLY A 236 13.23 8.21 -9.20
C GLY A 236 12.49 8.72 -10.46
N TRP A 237 11.71 9.79 -10.33
CA TRP A 237 11.06 10.44 -11.47
C TRP A 237 12.07 11.04 -12.48
N GLU A 238 13.15 11.66 -11.98
CA GLU A 238 14.23 12.15 -12.83
C GLU A 238 14.97 11.00 -13.54
N ALA A 239 15.18 9.87 -12.82
CA ALA A 239 15.76 8.66 -13.42
C ALA A 239 14.85 8.04 -14.48
N PHE A 240 13.53 8.05 -14.28
CA PHE A 240 12.54 7.64 -15.30
C PHE A 240 12.65 8.51 -16.55
N LYS A 241 12.66 9.83 -16.40
CA LYS A 241 12.86 10.77 -17.51
C LYS A 241 14.17 10.51 -18.27
N ALA A 242 15.25 10.23 -17.54
CA ALA A 242 16.57 9.93 -18.09
C ALA A 242 16.73 8.49 -18.60
N ARG A 243 15.76 7.58 -18.34
CA ARG A 243 15.86 6.13 -18.60
C ARG A 243 17.08 5.50 -17.93
N ASP A 244 17.38 5.93 -16.68
CA ASP A 244 18.56 5.50 -15.93
C ASP A 244 18.34 4.17 -15.21
N ALA A 245 18.59 3.07 -15.91
CA ALA A 245 18.50 1.72 -15.35
C ALA A 245 19.39 1.53 -14.12
N LYS A 246 20.58 2.19 -14.09
CA LYS A 246 21.52 2.06 -12.98
C LYS A 246 20.97 2.67 -11.69
N TYR A 247 20.27 3.79 -11.80
CA TYR A 247 19.59 4.38 -10.66
C TYR A 247 18.57 3.39 -10.06
N PHE A 248 17.73 2.79 -10.89
CA PHE A 248 16.73 1.84 -10.43
C PHE A 248 17.35 0.57 -9.86
N GLU A 249 18.41 0.04 -10.48
CA GLU A 249 19.17 -1.08 -9.93
C GLU A 249 19.70 -0.79 -8.52
N ALA A 250 20.13 0.43 -8.28
CA ALA A 250 20.66 0.85 -6.98
C ALA A 250 19.57 1.15 -5.93
N ASN A 251 18.39 1.62 -6.32
CA ASN A 251 17.41 2.21 -5.40
C ASN A 251 16.10 1.41 -5.23
N LEU A 252 15.85 0.39 -6.05
CA LEU A 252 14.77 -0.55 -5.84
C LEU A 252 15.23 -1.69 -4.92
N ALA A 253 14.35 -2.14 -4.02
CA ALA A 253 14.57 -3.35 -3.22
C ALA A 253 14.61 -4.60 -4.11
N SER A 254 15.26 -5.67 -3.65
CA SER A 254 15.40 -6.91 -4.43
C SER A 254 14.05 -7.56 -4.79
N GLY A 255 13.06 -7.44 -3.91
CA GLY A 255 11.70 -7.96 -4.10
C GLY A 255 10.73 -6.92 -4.66
N PHE A 256 11.21 -5.85 -5.31
CA PHE A 256 10.36 -4.79 -5.83
C PHE A 256 9.30 -5.31 -6.80
N ALA A 257 8.07 -4.83 -6.61
CA ALA A 257 6.96 -5.02 -7.53
C ALA A 257 6.12 -3.73 -7.63
N PHE A 258 5.38 -3.53 -8.72
CA PHE A 258 4.47 -2.40 -8.81
C PHE A 258 3.23 -2.70 -9.63
N VAL A 259 2.19 -1.91 -9.40
CA VAL A 259 0.98 -1.83 -10.22
C VAL A 259 1.01 -0.51 -10.97
N ASP A 260 0.95 -0.59 -12.29
CA ASP A 260 0.92 0.59 -13.15
C ASP A 260 -0.49 1.23 -13.20
N PRO A 261 -0.65 2.46 -13.69
CA PRO A 261 -1.93 3.19 -13.60
C PRO A 261 -3.04 2.63 -14.49
N ILE A 262 -2.75 1.68 -15.37
CA ILE A 262 -3.74 0.97 -16.20
C ILE A 262 -4.02 -0.46 -15.71
N GLY A 263 -3.55 -0.81 -14.49
CA GLY A 263 -3.81 -2.09 -13.84
C GLY A 263 -2.88 -3.23 -14.24
N GLY A 264 -1.78 -2.94 -14.93
CA GLY A 264 -0.71 -3.91 -15.16
C GLY A 264 0.06 -4.20 -13.87
N TYR A 265 0.43 -5.47 -13.65
CA TYR A 265 1.26 -5.88 -12.52
C TYR A 265 2.66 -6.28 -12.99
N HIS A 266 3.66 -5.67 -12.39
CA HIS A 266 5.08 -5.91 -12.65
C HIS A 266 5.71 -6.54 -11.41
N GLY A 267 5.86 -7.87 -11.45
CA GLY A 267 6.17 -8.68 -10.27
C GLY A 267 7.66 -8.80 -9.94
N SER A 268 8.54 -8.05 -10.62
CA SER A 268 9.96 -8.07 -10.33
C SER A 268 10.65 -6.73 -10.62
N LYS A 269 11.75 -6.48 -9.91
CA LYS A 269 12.64 -5.36 -10.14
C LYS A 269 13.11 -5.28 -11.60
N ALA A 270 13.51 -6.42 -12.18
CA ALA A 270 14.00 -6.48 -13.55
C ALA A 270 12.91 -6.12 -14.58
N ASP A 271 11.67 -6.59 -14.38
CA ASP A 271 10.53 -6.27 -15.22
C ASP A 271 10.19 -4.77 -15.15
N ALA A 272 10.15 -4.20 -13.95
CA ALA A 272 9.94 -2.78 -13.74
C ALA A 272 10.98 -1.91 -14.44
N ILE A 273 12.26 -2.22 -14.25
CA ILE A 273 13.35 -1.48 -14.89
C ILE A 273 13.22 -1.55 -16.42
N LYS A 274 13.01 -2.75 -16.96
CA LYS A 274 12.79 -2.93 -18.40
C LYS A 274 11.60 -2.13 -18.91
N THR A 275 10.50 -2.12 -18.17
CA THR A 275 9.30 -1.35 -18.51
C THR A 275 9.62 0.13 -18.61
N TRP A 276 10.24 0.73 -17.59
CA TRP A 276 10.50 2.16 -17.53
C TRP A 276 11.62 2.64 -18.44
N THR A 277 12.60 1.78 -18.74
CA THR A 277 13.79 2.21 -19.49
C THR A 277 13.81 1.76 -20.95
N GLU A 278 13.07 0.69 -21.30
CA GLU A 278 13.14 0.08 -22.64
C GLU A 278 11.78 -0.06 -23.32
N THR A 279 10.77 -0.62 -22.62
CA THR A 279 9.50 -1.02 -23.23
C THR A 279 8.59 0.17 -23.48
N MET A 280 8.37 1.00 -22.47
CA MET A 280 7.53 2.19 -22.55
C MET A 280 8.15 3.25 -23.48
N LYS A 281 7.42 3.70 -24.48
CA LYS A 281 7.91 4.66 -25.49
C LYS A 281 7.46 6.07 -25.11
N CYS A 282 8.30 6.76 -24.34
CA CYS A 282 8.00 8.13 -23.93
C CYS A 282 8.74 9.15 -24.78
N GLU A 283 8.07 10.26 -25.10
CA GLU A 283 8.56 11.35 -25.93
C GLU A 283 8.21 12.72 -25.29
N GLY A 284 9.12 13.67 -25.41
CA GLY A 284 8.87 15.06 -24.99
C GLY A 284 8.78 15.27 -23.49
N ILE A 285 9.24 14.32 -22.66
CA ILE A 285 9.31 14.52 -21.22
C ILE A 285 10.46 15.46 -20.91
N THR A 286 10.13 16.67 -20.48
CA THR A 286 11.11 17.70 -20.07
C THR A 286 11.04 17.99 -18.59
N LYS A 287 9.85 17.84 -17.98
CA LYS A 287 9.58 18.11 -16.57
C LYS A 287 8.89 16.92 -15.93
N VAL A 288 9.35 16.59 -14.74
CA VAL A 288 8.72 15.63 -13.84
C VAL A 288 8.65 16.21 -12.44
N SER A 289 7.65 15.82 -11.66
CA SER A 289 7.57 16.21 -10.26
C SER A 289 6.72 15.22 -9.45
N PHE A 290 7.05 15.12 -8.17
CA PHE A 290 6.26 14.41 -7.17
C PHE A 290 5.93 15.36 -6.02
N THR A 291 4.68 15.65 -5.81
CA THR A 291 4.16 16.71 -4.94
C THR A 291 3.03 16.18 -4.06
N ASP A 292 2.47 17.04 -3.21
CA ASP A 292 1.40 16.66 -2.27
C ASP A 292 1.77 15.41 -1.45
N THR A 293 2.99 15.43 -0.91
CA THR A 293 3.59 14.26 -0.27
C THR A 293 3.20 14.13 1.20
N PHE A 294 2.97 12.88 1.60
CA PHE A 294 2.70 12.53 2.99
C PHE A 294 3.27 11.13 3.24
N SER A 295 4.02 10.94 4.32
CA SER A 295 4.46 9.60 4.69
C SER A 295 3.95 9.17 6.06
N THR A 296 3.75 7.86 6.20
CA THR A 296 3.33 7.17 7.42
C THR A 296 4.37 6.12 7.78
N ALA A 297 4.91 6.18 8.99
CA ALA A 297 5.80 5.15 9.52
C ALA A 297 5.01 3.88 9.84
N ILE A 298 5.15 2.86 9.00
CA ILE A 298 4.51 1.55 9.19
C ILE A 298 5.25 0.75 10.27
N SER A 299 6.58 0.73 10.20
CA SER A 299 7.46 0.15 11.21
C SER A 299 8.78 0.94 11.26
N PRO A 300 9.71 0.65 12.16
CA PRO A 300 11.02 1.31 12.16
C PRO A 300 11.80 1.17 10.85
N THR A 301 11.47 0.17 10.03
CA THR A 301 12.14 -0.14 8.76
C THR A 301 11.23 -0.09 7.54
N VAL A 302 9.97 0.31 7.68
CA VAL A 302 9.02 0.41 6.56
C VAL A 302 8.25 1.73 6.66
N GLU A 303 8.25 2.47 5.57
CA GLU A 303 7.50 3.73 5.41
C GLU A 303 6.60 3.65 4.18
N MET A 304 5.42 4.21 4.30
CA MET A 304 4.51 4.41 3.18
C MET A 304 4.48 5.90 2.82
N LEU A 305 4.86 6.23 1.60
CA LEU A 305 4.83 7.57 1.03
C LEU A 305 3.70 7.66 0.00
N THR A 306 2.81 8.63 0.15
CA THR A 306 1.77 8.95 -0.82
C THR A 306 2.03 10.31 -1.44
N GLY A 307 1.63 10.49 -2.70
CA GLY A 307 1.81 11.77 -3.38
C GLY A 307 1.30 11.74 -4.82
N LYS A 308 1.41 12.89 -5.48
CA LYS A 308 0.99 13.12 -6.85
C LYS A 308 2.21 13.27 -7.76
N GLY A 309 2.37 12.32 -8.67
CA GLY A 309 3.36 12.36 -9.74
C GLY A 309 2.82 13.09 -10.96
N THR A 310 3.66 13.85 -11.64
CA THR A 310 3.34 14.48 -12.93
C THR A 310 4.54 14.42 -13.86
N ALA A 311 4.28 14.19 -15.14
CA ALA A 311 5.23 14.35 -16.22
C ALA A 311 4.53 15.09 -17.36
N ASP A 312 5.26 15.92 -18.10
CA ASP A 312 4.84 16.42 -19.38
C ASP A 312 5.14 15.38 -20.51
N GLY A 313 4.86 15.72 -21.75
CA GLY A 313 5.08 14.82 -22.87
C GLY A 313 4.02 13.71 -22.96
N LYS A 314 4.40 12.60 -23.57
CA LYS A 314 3.52 11.45 -23.79
C LYS A 314 4.29 10.13 -23.66
N CYS A 315 3.61 9.07 -23.25
CA CYS A 315 4.14 7.70 -23.26
C CYS A 315 3.19 6.80 -24.06
N ASP A 316 3.73 5.92 -24.88
CA ASP A 316 3.00 5.01 -25.78
C ASP A 316 1.92 5.72 -26.62
N GLY A 317 2.23 6.97 -27.04
CA GLY A 317 1.35 7.81 -27.84
C GLY A 317 0.27 8.56 -27.05
N GLN A 318 0.12 8.30 -25.75
CA GLN A 318 -0.85 8.96 -24.86
C GLN A 318 -0.19 10.11 -24.11
N ALA A 319 -0.86 11.28 -24.01
CA ALA A 319 -0.40 12.39 -23.19
C ALA A 319 -0.32 11.95 -21.71
N ASN A 320 0.80 12.29 -21.08
CA ASN A 320 0.93 12.02 -19.63
C ASN A 320 -0.04 12.87 -18.82
N GLY A 321 -0.61 12.29 -17.78
CA GLY A 321 -1.47 12.93 -16.83
C GLY A 321 -0.93 12.82 -15.42
N PRO A 322 -1.60 13.43 -14.43
CA PRO A 322 -1.26 13.23 -13.05
C PRO A 322 -1.51 11.78 -12.63
N LEU A 323 -0.62 11.24 -11.80
CA LEU A 323 -0.72 9.93 -11.18
C LEU A 323 -0.79 10.08 -9.66
N PHE A 324 -1.69 9.36 -9.02
CA PHE A 324 -1.69 9.19 -7.57
C PHE A 324 -0.87 7.95 -7.24
N GLN A 325 0.17 8.13 -6.43
CA GLN A 325 1.13 7.06 -6.13
C GLN A 325 1.16 6.78 -4.63
N THR A 326 1.16 5.49 -4.30
CA THR A 326 1.50 4.99 -2.98
C THR A 326 2.76 4.13 -3.11
N ALA A 327 3.82 4.55 -2.44
CA ALA A 327 5.14 3.96 -2.51
C ALA A 327 5.54 3.41 -1.13
N ILE A 328 5.85 2.12 -1.05
CA ILE A 328 6.33 1.48 0.17
C ILE A 328 7.85 1.38 0.11
N TYR A 329 8.49 2.06 1.04
CA TYR A 329 9.93 2.03 1.22
C TYR A 329 10.31 1.08 2.34
N VAL A 330 11.38 0.33 2.15
CA VAL A 330 11.99 -0.53 3.17
C VAL A 330 13.42 -0.09 3.41
N LYS A 331 13.86 -0.14 4.66
CA LYS A 331 15.23 0.18 5.03
C LYS A 331 16.11 -1.06 4.87
N GLU A 332 17.07 -1.00 3.95
CA GLU A 332 18.12 -2.01 3.75
C GLU A 332 19.47 -1.42 4.20
N GLY A 333 19.97 -1.86 5.35
CA GLY A 333 21.07 -1.18 6.03
C GLY A 333 20.66 0.22 6.45
N ASP A 334 21.40 1.25 6.02
CA ASP A 334 21.07 2.65 6.28
C ASP A 334 20.29 3.33 5.15
N ALA A 335 20.00 2.64 4.06
CA ALA A 335 19.37 3.19 2.88
C ALA A 335 17.88 2.80 2.78
N TRP A 336 17.04 3.75 2.41
CA TRP A 336 15.67 3.48 2.00
C TRP A 336 15.63 3.01 0.55
N LYS A 337 14.98 1.86 0.30
CA LYS A 337 14.75 1.27 -1.02
C LYS A 337 13.25 1.22 -1.29
N LEU A 338 12.86 1.52 -2.52
CA LEU A 338 11.47 1.35 -2.93
C LEU A 338 11.17 -0.15 -3.11
N ALA A 339 10.21 -0.68 -2.34
CA ALA A 339 9.90 -2.11 -2.30
C ALA A 339 8.57 -2.46 -2.98
N PHE A 340 7.62 -1.53 -2.97
CA PHE A 340 6.35 -1.68 -3.68
C PHE A 340 5.83 -0.31 -4.10
N MET A 341 5.13 -0.25 -5.26
CA MET A 341 4.47 0.97 -5.71
C MET A 341 3.11 0.63 -6.32
N PHE A 342 2.12 1.45 -6.02
CA PHE A 342 0.80 1.42 -6.63
C PHE A 342 0.51 2.77 -7.27
N GLU A 343 0.09 2.75 -8.53
CA GLU A 343 -0.26 3.94 -9.29
C GLU A 343 -1.72 3.91 -9.73
N ALA A 344 -2.37 5.06 -9.67
CA ALA A 344 -3.72 5.23 -10.15
C ALA A 344 -3.85 6.55 -10.91
N MET A 345 -4.66 6.56 -11.95
CA MET A 345 -5.08 7.79 -12.63
C MET A 345 -6.22 8.49 -11.85
N PRO A 346 -6.38 9.81 -11.98
CA PRO A 346 -7.58 10.48 -11.52
C PRO A 346 -8.82 9.83 -12.12
N MET A 347 -9.84 9.56 -11.30
CA MET A 347 -11.11 9.09 -11.83
C MET A 347 -11.82 10.22 -12.59
N PRO A 348 -12.45 9.93 -13.73
CA PRO A 348 -13.23 10.92 -14.45
C PRO A 348 -14.34 11.48 -13.54
N GLY A 349 -14.36 12.79 -13.32
CA GLY A 349 -15.41 13.48 -12.55
C GLY A 349 -15.18 13.53 -11.03
N ALA A 350 -13.97 13.22 -10.53
CA ALA A 350 -13.60 13.44 -9.13
C ALA A 350 -13.15 14.90 -8.89
#